data_101859242905ec4565120301e34e5a13
#
_entry.id   101859242905ec4565120301e34e5a13
#
_cell.length_a   1.000
_cell.length_b   1.000
_cell.length_c   1.000
_cell.angle_alpha   90.00
_cell.angle_beta   90.00
_cell.angle_gamma   90.00
#
_symmetry.space_group_name_H-M   'P 1'
#
loop_
_entity.id
_entity.type
_entity.pdbx_description
1 polymer ?
#
loop_
_entity_poly.entity_id
_entity_poly.type
_entity_poly.pdbx_seq_one_letter_code
_entity_poly.pdbx_strand_id
1 'polypeptide(L)'
;MEEEIQQYLRFHPLSSRSELMEGVNTKVSVATFKRLLAAMISAGSIEVIGQGPATCYKLTPQTFVTSYFDLESYFRKEVDEREIQQAFNFSLIPDILPNVDPFTMDERKHLTALQETFRRNVLEMTDGEYRKEMERLGVDLSWKSSQIEGNTYNLLETERLLLEKEEAKGKTKEEAIMLLNHKEALDFILDNPDYLQYLSIRKIEDIHSILIKELGVERHIRSRRVGITGTNYRPLDNEYQIREAMEDTCQLINNKESIFDKAFLALVLLSYRSEEHTSEL
;
A
#
# COMPACT_ATOMS: atom_id res chain seq x y z
N MET A 1 -26.53 7.03 4.66
CA MET A 1 -26.86 6.06 5.74
C MET A 1 -26.14 4.73 5.59
N GLU A 2 -26.11 4.08 4.40
CA GLU A 2 -25.30 2.85 4.19
C GLU A 2 -23.83 3.12 4.42
N GLU A 3 -23.29 4.18 3.85
CA GLU A 3 -21.88 4.60 4.06
C GLU A 3 -21.58 4.89 5.53
N GLU A 4 -22.47 5.53 6.25
CA GLU A 4 -22.31 5.82 7.70
C GLU A 4 -22.27 4.51 8.51
N ILE A 5 -23.11 3.52 8.15
CA ILE A 5 -23.07 2.19 8.77
C ILE A 5 -21.75 1.49 8.45
N GLN A 6 -21.29 1.56 7.21
CA GLN A 6 -20.01 0.97 6.81
C GLN A 6 -18.84 1.63 7.55
N GLN A 7 -18.81 2.96 7.64
CA GLN A 7 -17.80 3.68 8.41
C GLN A 7 -17.83 3.31 9.90
N TYR A 8 -19.01 3.25 10.50
CA TYR A 8 -19.14 2.85 11.91
C TYR A 8 -18.62 1.41 12.12
N LEU A 9 -19.03 0.46 11.28
CA LEU A 9 -18.60 -0.95 11.38
C LEU A 9 -17.11 -1.15 11.11
N ARG A 10 -16.46 -0.24 10.43
CA ARG A 10 -15.01 -0.29 10.20
C ARG A 10 -14.22 -0.21 11.51
N PHE A 11 -14.66 0.63 12.43
CA PHE A 11 -14.02 0.85 13.72
C PHE A 11 -14.68 0.07 14.86
N HIS A 12 -15.94 -0.31 14.70
CA HIS A 12 -16.75 -1.05 15.67
C HIS A 12 -17.29 -2.35 15.08
N PRO A 13 -16.42 -3.32 14.73
CA PRO A 13 -16.84 -4.62 14.22
C PRO A 13 -17.66 -5.38 15.27
N LEU A 14 -18.55 -6.24 14.82
CA LEU A 14 -19.45 -7.05 15.67
C LEU A 14 -20.45 -6.22 16.49
N SER A 15 -20.89 -5.08 15.97
CA SER A 15 -21.92 -4.27 16.60
C SER A 15 -23.31 -4.87 16.43
N SER A 16 -24.11 -4.80 17.47
CA SER A 16 -25.54 -5.12 17.44
C SER A 16 -26.33 -4.06 16.67
N ARG A 17 -27.58 -4.35 16.30
CA ARG A 17 -28.45 -3.37 15.65
C ARG A 17 -28.66 -2.11 16.50
N SER A 18 -28.78 -2.23 17.82
CA SER A 18 -28.97 -1.09 18.73
C SER A 18 -27.75 -0.19 18.76
N GLU A 19 -26.56 -0.76 18.86
CA GLU A 19 -25.30 -0.01 18.80
C GLU A 19 -25.10 0.68 17.46
N LEU A 20 -25.46 0.03 16.34
CA LEU A 20 -25.44 0.66 15.02
C LEU A 20 -26.41 1.84 14.92
N MET A 21 -27.64 1.69 15.41
CA MET A 21 -28.63 2.79 15.39
C MET A 21 -28.19 4.00 16.22
N GLU A 22 -27.57 3.75 17.35
CA GLU A 22 -27.01 4.78 18.23
C GLU A 22 -25.76 5.42 17.62
N GLY A 23 -24.81 4.62 17.16
CA GLY A 23 -23.53 5.09 16.62
C GLY A 23 -23.67 5.92 15.35
N VAL A 24 -24.64 5.57 14.47
CA VAL A 24 -24.95 6.36 13.26
C VAL A 24 -25.89 7.53 13.55
N ASN A 25 -26.31 7.69 14.82
CA ASN A 25 -27.24 8.76 15.25
C ASN A 25 -28.48 8.89 14.35
N THR A 26 -29.06 7.76 13.94
CA THR A 26 -30.16 7.75 12.99
C THR A 26 -31.50 8.01 13.62
N LYS A 27 -32.38 8.80 12.93
CA LYS A 27 -33.74 9.07 13.32
C LYS A 27 -34.80 8.18 12.66
N VAL A 28 -34.36 7.20 11.85
CA VAL A 28 -35.29 6.29 11.16
C VAL A 28 -35.88 5.26 12.12
N SER A 29 -37.08 4.74 11.76
CA SER A 29 -37.73 3.70 12.56
C SER A 29 -36.92 2.40 12.59
N VAL A 30 -37.04 1.61 13.66
CA VAL A 30 -36.43 0.29 13.76
C VAL A 30 -36.76 -0.63 12.57
N ALA A 31 -38.00 -0.52 12.07
CA ALA A 31 -38.45 -1.31 10.93
C ALA A 31 -37.72 -0.90 9.62
N THR A 32 -37.52 0.39 9.41
CA THR A 32 -36.78 0.94 8.27
C THR A 32 -35.31 0.54 8.35
N PHE A 33 -34.69 0.64 9.53
CA PHE A 33 -33.31 0.25 9.75
C PHE A 33 -33.08 -1.24 9.53
N LYS A 34 -34.00 -2.11 9.99
CA LYS A 34 -33.97 -3.55 9.68
C LYS A 34 -34.00 -3.84 8.18
N ARG A 35 -34.83 -3.13 7.40
CA ARG A 35 -34.88 -3.29 5.94
C ARG A 35 -33.57 -2.86 5.28
N LEU A 36 -32.98 -1.79 5.77
CA LEU A 36 -31.67 -1.33 5.29
C LEU A 36 -30.58 -2.38 5.54
N LEU A 37 -30.47 -2.88 6.77
CA LEU A 37 -29.50 -3.95 7.07
C LEU A 37 -29.75 -5.20 6.22
N ALA A 38 -31.00 -5.60 6.00
CA ALA A 38 -31.32 -6.73 5.13
C ALA A 38 -30.89 -6.48 3.68
N ALA A 39 -31.05 -5.27 3.16
CA ALA A 39 -30.57 -4.88 1.84
C ALA A 39 -29.04 -4.94 1.76
N MET A 40 -28.33 -4.43 2.75
CA MET A 40 -26.86 -4.47 2.84
C MET A 40 -26.33 -5.90 2.93
N ILE A 41 -27.03 -6.80 3.65
CA ILE A 41 -26.70 -8.24 3.69
C ILE A 41 -26.88 -8.85 2.30
N SER A 42 -28.01 -8.57 1.65
CA SER A 42 -28.29 -9.11 0.30
C SER A 42 -27.32 -8.57 -0.76
N ALA A 43 -26.83 -7.35 -0.58
CA ALA A 43 -25.78 -6.77 -1.44
C ALA A 43 -24.37 -7.28 -1.12
N GLY A 44 -24.19 -8.10 -0.06
CA GLY A 44 -22.88 -8.59 0.34
C GLY A 44 -21.98 -7.53 0.99
N SER A 45 -22.56 -6.41 1.44
CA SER A 45 -21.78 -5.33 2.09
C SER A 45 -21.46 -5.64 3.56
N ILE A 46 -22.39 -6.31 4.24
CA ILE A 46 -22.22 -6.72 5.63
C ILE A 46 -22.59 -8.19 5.80
N GLU A 47 -22.07 -8.82 6.83
CA GLU A 47 -22.42 -10.18 7.24
C GLU A 47 -22.91 -10.21 8.67
N VAL A 48 -23.73 -11.24 8.94
CA VAL A 48 -24.37 -11.44 10.25
C VAL A 48 -23.61 -12.50 11.01
N ILE A 49 -23.27 -12.21 12.26
CA ILE A 49 -22.63 -13.13 13.18
C ILE A 49 -23.57 -13.38 14.37
N GLY A 50 -23.71 -14.63 14.77
CA GLY A 50 -24.58 -15.01 15.87
C GLY A 50 -26.05 -15.16 15.45
N GLN A 51 -26.91 -15.45 16.41
CA GLN A 51 -28.36 -15.66 16.23
C GLN A 51 -29.17 -15.06 17.39
N GLY A 52 -30.40 -14.65 17.09
CA GLY A 52 -31.31 -14.11 18.10
C GLY A 52 -30.76 -12.87 18.81
N PRO A 53 -30.72 -12.84 20.14
CA PRO A 53 -30.22 -11.68 20.90
C PRO A 53 -28.72 -11.40 20.69
N ALA A 54 -27.93 -12.41 20.30
CA ALA A 54 -26.50 -12.29 20.05
C ALA A 54 -26.16 -11.93 18.60
N THR A 55 -27.14 -11.48 17.82
CA THR A 55 -26.93 -11.05 16.43
C THR A 55 -26.12 -9.77 16.39
N CYS A 56 -24.95 -9.84 15.74
CA CYS A 56 -24.06 -8.72 15.45
C CYS A 56 -23.78 -8.64 13.95
N TYR A 57 -23.31 -7.49 13.52
CA TYR A 57 -22.99 -7.19 12.13
C TYR A 57 -21.52 -6.81 12.01
N LYS A 58 -20.90 -7.19 10.91
CA LYS A 58 -19.58 -6.71 10.51
C LYS A 58 -19.53 -6.50 9.00
N LEU A 59 -18.54 -5.75 8.53
CA LEU A 59 -18.29 -5.62 7.09
C LEU A 59 -17.83 -6.97 6.53
N THR A 60 -18.23 -7.26 5.29
CA THR A 60 -17.56 -8.34 4.54
C THR A 60 -16.12 -7.95 4.24
N PRO A 61 -15.19 -8.91 4.04
CA PRO A 61 -13.81 -8.62 3.65
C PRO A 61 -13.71 -7.67 2.47
N GLN A 62 -14.50 -7.88 1.42
CA GLN A 62 -14.56 -7.02 0.23
C GLN A 62 -14.91 -5.58 0.61
N THR A 63 -16.03 -5.38 1.31
CA THR A 63 -16.47 -4.03 1.70
C THR A 63 -15.50 -3.37 2.67
N PHE A 64 -14.92 -4.11 3.60
CA PHE A 64 -13.91 -3.57 4.53
C PHE A 64 -12.74 -2.92 3.78
N VAL A 65 -12.26 -3.55 2.71
CA VAL A 65 -11.11 -3.06 1.95
C VAL A 65 -11.51 -2.00 0.91
N THR A 66 -12.64 -2.18 0.20
CA THR A 66 -12.97 -1.38 -0.98
C THR A 66 -14.02 -0.29 -0.76
N SER A 67 -14.68 -0.23 0.42
CA SER A 67 -15.64 0.84 0.68
C SER A 67 -14.96 2.20 0.77
N TYR A 68 -15.67 3.21 0.29
CA TYR A 68 -15.20 4.60 0.34
C TYR A 68 -14.83 5.02 1.76
N PHE A 69 -13.73 5.74 1.87
CA PHE A 69 -13.26 6.36 3.09
C PHE A 69 -12.90 7.82 2.82
N ASP A 70 -13.52 8.75 3.55
CA ASP A 70 -13.25 10.17 3.39
C ASP A 70 -11.93 10.57 4.05
N LEU A 71 -10.85 10.47 3.28
CA LEU A 71 -9.51 10.81 3.73
C LEU A 71 -9.39 12.29 4.13
N GLU A 72 -10.04 13.21 3.40
CA GLU A 72 -9.95 14.63 3.72
C GLU A 72 -10.57 14.94 5.09
N SER A 73 -11.78 14.45 5.33
CA SER A 73 -12.43 14.62 6.64
C SER A 73 -11.66 13.95 7.76
N TYR A 74 -11.07 12.80 7.49
CA TYR A 74 -10.24 12.07 8.46
C TYR A 74 -8.99 12.88 8.85
N PHE A 75 -8.25 13.40 7.88
CA PHE A 75 -7.01 14.14 8.15
C PHE A 75 -7.21 15.58 8.61
N ARG A 76 -8.42 16.15 8.48
CA ARG A 76 -8.77 17.46 9.09
C ARG A 76 -8.90 17.40 10.60
N LYS A 77 -9.16 16.22 11.16
CA LYS A 77 -9.23 16.03 12.61
C LYS A 77 -7.82 16.08 13.21
N GLU A 78 -7.71 16.59 14.42
CA GLU A 78 -6.47 16.47 15.19
C GLU A 78 -6.13 15.00 15.45
N VAL A 79 -4.85 14.70 15.66
CA VAL A 79 -4.37 13.31 15.79
C VAL A 79 -5.13 12.54 16.88
N ASP A 80 -5.39 13.20 18.02
CA ASP A 80 -6.09 12.60 19.17
C ASP A 80 -7.60 12.40 18.95
N GLU A 81 -8.18 13.06 17.94
CA GLU A 81 -9.59 12.95 17.57
C GLU A 81 -9.85 11.93 16.47
N ARG A 82 -8.79 11.37 15.87
CA ARG A 82 -8.90 10.39 14.80
C ARG A 82 -9.20 9.01 15.38
N GLU A 83 -10.22 8.37 14.83
CA GLU A 83 -10.42 6.93 15.05
C GLU A 83 -9.33 6.16 14.30
N ILE A 84 -8.49 5.44 15.03
CA ILE A 84 -7.36 4.70 14.46
C ILE A 84 -7.44 3.22 14.83
N GLN A 85 -6.86 2.38 13.97
CA GLN A 85 -6.46 1.03 14.37
C GLN A 85 -5.18 1.16 15.19
N GLN A 86 -5.23 0.83 16.47
CA GLN A 86 -4.09 1.04 17.38
C GLN A 86 -2.94 0.06 17.16
N ALA A 87 -3.20 -1.07 16.51
CA ALA A 87 -2.25 -2.14 16.30
C ALA A 87 -2.40 -2.75 14.91
N PHE A 88 -1.36 -3.47 14.49
CA PHE A 88 -1.34 -4.22 13.25
C PHE A 88 -2.49 -5.24 13.19
N ASN A 89 -3.20 -5.27 12.08
CA ASN A 89 -4.27 -6.25 11.83
C ASN A 89 -3.68 -7.55 11.28
N PHE A 90 -3.41 -8.51 12.15
CA PHE A 90 -2.85 -9.81 11.77
C PHE A 90 -3.73 -10.61 10.81
N SER A 91 -5.05 -10.41 10.81
CA SER A 91 -5.95 -11.13 9.89
C SER A 91 -6.05 -10.47 8.50
N LEU A 92 -5.51 -9.27 8.31
CA LEU A 92 -5.61 -8.54 7.05
C LEU A 92 -5.00 -9.34 5.89
N ILE A 93 -3.78 -9.82 6.06
CA ILE A 93 -3.01 -10.47 5.00
C ILE A 93 -3.46 -11.93 4.78
N PRO A 94 -3.53 -12.80 5.81
CA PRO A 94 -3.89 -14.20 5.59
C PRO A 94 -5.38 -14.43 5.35
N ASP A 95 -6.28 -13.66 5.97
CA ASP A 95 -7.71 -14.00 5.99
C ASP A 95 -8.57 -13.08 5.12
N ILE A 96 -8.24 -11.78 5.06
CA ILE A 96 -9.06 -10.76 4.40
C ILE A 96 -8.66 -10.62 2.93
N LEU A 97 -7.42 -10.21 2.66
CA LEU A 97 -6.94 -9.86 1.31
C LEU A 97 -6.93 -11.01 0.29
N PRO A 98 -6.80 -12.30 0.66
CA PRO A 98 -6.94 -13.38 -0.30
C PRO A 98 -8.30 -13.41 -0.99
N ASN A 99 -9.36 -12.99 -0.28
CA ASN A 99 -10.75 -13.04 -0.71
C ASN A 99 -11.27 -11.69 -1.24
N VAL A 100 -10.37 -10.72 -1.48
CA VAL A 100 -10.72 -9.38 -1.96
C VAL A 100 -10.25 -9.20 -3.39
N ASP A 101 -11.13 -8.66 -4.22
CA ASP A 101 -10.77 -8.10 -5.52
C ASP A 101 -10.55 -6.59 -5.34
N PRO A 102 -9.30 -6.09 -5.49
CA PRO A 102 -9.00 -4.67 -5.26
C PRO A 102 -9.49 -3.76 -6.39
N PHE A 103 -9.87 -4.32 -7.53
CA PHE A 103 -10.28 -3.56 -8.71
C PHE A 103 -11.71 -3.90 -9.13
N THR A 104 -12.45 -2.88 -9.52
CA THR A 104 -13.74 -3.04 -10.22
C THR A 104 -13.53 -3.62 -11.61
N MET A 105 -14.61 -4.17 -12.21
CA MET A 105 -14.57 -4.68 -13.58
C MET A 105 -14.14 -3.62 -14.60
N ASP A 106 -14.52 -2.37 -14.41
CA ASP A 106 -14.18 -1.30 -15.34
C ASP A 106 -12.72 -0.85 -15.18
N GLU A 107 -12.20 -0.81 -13.95
CA GLU A 107 -10.77 -0.59 -13.69
C GLU A 107 -9.92 -1.71 -14.31
N ARG A 108 -10.31 -2.98 -14.17
CA ARG A 108 -9.63 -4.10 -14.83
C ARG A 108 -9.61 -3.98 -16.35
N LYS A 109 -10.73 -3.61 -16.96
CA LYS A 109 -10.79 -3.36 -18.41
C LYS A 109 -9.85 -2.23 -18.80
N HIS A 110 -9.87 -1.14 -18.05
CA HIS A 110 -8.99 0.01 -18.30
C HIS A 110 -7.51 -0.38 -18.20
N LEU A 111 -7.11 -1.05 -17.12
CA LEU A 111 -5.73 -1.52 -16.91
C LEU A 111 -5.29 -2.48 -18.03
N THR A 112 -6.17 -3.39 -18.44
CA THR A 112 -5.90 -4.32 -19.56
C THR A 112 -5.69 -3.56 -20.87
N ALA A 113 -6.53 -2.57 -21.18
CA ALA A 113 -6.38 -1.74 -22.37
C ALA A 113 -5.08 -0.93 -22.37
N LEU A 114 -4.69 -0.39 -21.22
CA LEU A 114 -3.39 0.30 -21.05
C LEU A 114 -2.22 -0.66 -21.29
N GLN A 115 -2.28 -1.87 -20.75
CA GLN A 115 -1.25 -2.88 -20.94
C GLN A 115 -1.11 -3.31 -22.42
N GLU A 116 -2.23 -3.49 -23.11
CA GLU A 116 -2.24 -3.82 -24.54
C GLU A 116 -1.64 -2.68 -25.36
N THR A 117 -1.97 -1.44 -25.02
CA THR A 117 -1.38 -0.25 -25.67
C THR A 117 0.13 -0.19 -25.42
N PHE A 118 0.58 -0.42 -24.19
CA PHE A 118 2.00 -0.48 -23.86
C PHE A 118 2.72 -1.58 -24.67
N ARG A 119 2.17 -2.79 -24.70
CA ARG A 119 2.77 -3.91 -25.47
C ARG A 119 2.91 -3.57 -26.95
N ARG A 120 1.87 -2.98 -27.53
CA ARG A 120 1.90 -2.55 -28.95
C ARG A 120 2.99 -1.50 -29.17
N ASN A 121 3.04 -0.47 -28.32
CA ASN A 121 4.04 0.60 -28.47
C ASN A 121 5.47 0.03 -28.34
N VAL A 122 5.71 -0.88 -27.40
CA VAL A 122 7.03 -1.55 -27.25
C VAL A 122 7.40 -2.37 -28.48
N LEU A 123 6.43 -3.05 -29.11
CA LEU A 123 6.68 -3.83 -30.34
C LEU A 123 7.02 -2.94 -31.56
N GLU A 124 6.60 -1.69 -31.56
CA GLU A 124 6.87 -0.72 -32.61
C GLU A 124 8.20 0.03 -32.40
N MET A 125 8.82 -0.07 -31.21
CA MET A 125 10.09 0.57 -30.88
C MET A 125 11.28 -0.27 -31.37
N THR A 126 12.34 0.42 -31.76
CA THR A 126 13.67 -0.18 -31.87
C THR A 126 14.29 -0.38 -30.48
N ASP A 127 15.25 -1.27 -30.36
CA ASP A 127 15.97 -1.50 -29.09
C ASP A 127 16.57 -0.21 -28.52
N GLY A 128 17.04 0.69 -29.39
CA GLY A 128 17.61 1.98 -29.00
C GLY A 128 16.57 2.95 -28.44
N GLU A 129 15.38 2.98 -29.02
CA GLU A 129 14.26 3.81 -28.54
C GLU A 129 13.74 3.27 -27.19
N TYR A 130 13.57 1.95 -27.09
CA TYR A 130 13.16 1.32 -25.83
C TYR A 130 14.13 1.63 -24.68
N ARG A 131 15.44 1.50 -24.93
CA ARG A 131 16.47 1.82 -23.92
C ARG A 131 16.40 3.28 -23.48
N LYS A 132 16.23 4.22 -24.41
CA LYS A 132 16.09 5.65 -24.10
C LYS A 132 14.86 5.93 -23.25
N GLU A 133 13.73 5.30 -23.55
CA GLU A 133 12.51 5.49 -22.76
C GLU A 133 12.64 4.89 -21.35
N MET A 134 13.29 3.72 -21.21
CA MET A 134 13.56 3.12 -19.90
C MET A 134 14.57 3.98 -19.11
N GLU A 135 15.58 4.55 -19.74
CA GLU A 135 16.52 5.45 -19.09
C GLU A 135 15.83 6.73 -18.59
N ARG A 136 14.97 7.36 -19.41
CA ARG A 136 14.16 8.52 -19.03
C ARG A 136 13.24 8.18 -17.86
N LEU A 137 12.53 7.05 -17.93
CA LEU A 137 11.68 6.57 -16.85
C LEU A 137 12.48 6.33 -15.57
N GLY A 138 13.68 5.76 -15.68
CA GLY A 138 14.59 5.55 -14.57
C GLY A 138 15.01 6.85 -13.87
N VAL A 139 15.29 7.92 -14.65
CA VAL A 139 15.58 9.25 -14.10
C VAL A 139 14.36 9.81 -13.37
N ASP A 140 13.18 9.81 -14.02
CA ASP A 140 11.94 10.32 -13.44
C ASP A 140 11.55 9.61 -12.15
N LEU A 141 11.61 8.27 -12.12
CA LEU A 141 11.29 7.46 -10.93
C LEU A 141 12.30 7.68 -9.81
N SER A 142 13.61 7.69 -10.11
CA SER A 142 14.64 7.94 -9.09
C SER A 142 14.47 9.31 -8.46
N TRP A 143 14.21 10.34 -9.26
CA TRP A 143 13.94 11.69 -8.77
C TRP A 143 12.70 11.73 -7.87
N LYS A 144 11.56 11.21 -8.33
CA LYS A 144 10.30 11.24 -7.59
C LYS A 144 10.37 10.44 -6.29
N SER A 145 10.93 9.24 -6.33
CA SER A 145 11.13 8.42 -5.13
C SER A 145 11.99 9.14 -4.10
N SER A 146 13.15 9.66 -4.53
CA SER A 146 14.05 10.36 -3.62
C SER A 146 13.44 11.64 -3.03
N GLN A 147 12.57 12.34 -3.78
CA GLN A 147 11.84 13.50 -3.24
C GLN A 147 10.90 13.13 -2.07
N ILE A 148 10.27 11.95 -2.13
CA ILE A 148 9.42 11.45 -1.03
C ILE A 148 10.26 11.27 0.24
N GLU A 149 11.50 10.85 0.09
CA GLU A 149 12.47 10.69 1.19
C GLU A 149 13.21 12.00 1.58
N GLY A 150 12.74 13.15 1.09
CA GLY A 150 13.28 14.45 1.45
C GLY A 150 14.47 14.94 0.62
N ASN A 151 14.86 14.24 -0.44
CA ASN A 151 15.90 14.65 -1.36
C ASN A 151 15.54 15.98 -2.05
N THR A 152 16.48 16.89 -2.13
CA THR A 152 16.24 18.25 -2.63
C THR A 152 16.72 18.48 -4.07
N TYR A 153 17.27 17.46 -4.74
CA TYR A 153 17.61 17.55 -6.16
C TYR A 153 16.38 17.86 -7.01
N ASN A 154 16.51 18.74 -8.00
CA ASN A 154 15.50 18.91 -9.03
C ASN A 154 15.73 17.91 -10.19
N LEU A 155 14.78 17.83 -11.13
CA LEU A 155 14.85 16.87 -12.24
C LEU A 155 16.12 17.04 -13.09
N LEU A 156 16.50 18.27 -13.42
CA LEU A 156 17.66 18.55 -14.26
C LEU A 156 18.99 18.20 -13.55
N GLU A 157 19.08 18.48 -12.26
CA GLU A 157 20.23 18.10 -11.43
C GLU A 157 20.34 16.57 -11.31
N THR A 158 19.19 15.89 -11.16
CA THR A 158 19.12 14.42 -11.15
C THR A 158 19.56 13.83 -12.47
N GLU A 159 19.09 14.36 -13.59
CA GLU A 159 19.49 13.93 -14.94
C GLU A 159 21.00 14.04 -15.13
N ARG A 160 21.61 15.18 -14.78
CA ARG A 160 23.06 15.36 -14.85
C ARG A 160 23.82 14.40 -13.95
N LEU A 161 23.35 14.20 -12.72
CA LEU A 161 23.97 13.25 -11.79
C LEU A 161 23.95 11.83 -12.37
N LEU A 162 22.79 11.38 -12.86
CA LEU A 162 22.61 10.00 -13.29
C LEU A 162 23.30 9.71 -14.65
N LEU A 163 23.25 10.65 -15.59
CA LEU A 163 23.80 10.48 -16.94
C LEU A 163 25.26 10.94 -17.05
N GLU A 164 25.62 12.08 -16.46
CA GLU A 164 26.93 12.73 -16.62
C GLU A 164 27.84 12.52 -15.40
N LYS A 165 27.30 11.99 -14.28
CA LYS A 165 28.00 11.81 -13.01
C LYS A 165 28.43 13.14 -12.36
N GLU A 166 27.70 14.23 -12.65
CA GLU A 166 27.96 15.56 -12.09
C GLU A 166 27.08 15.81 -10.86
N GLU A 167 27.71 15.96 -9.69
CA GLU A 167 27.03 16.33 -8.46
C GLU A 167 26.57 17.80 -8.50
N ALA A 168 25.37 18.07 -8.01
CA ALA A 168 24.84 19.43 -7.94
C ALA A 168 25.46 20.21 -6.78
N LYS A 169 25.77 21.49 -7.01
CA LYS A 169 26.33 22.38 -5.99
C LYS A 169 25.33 22.63 -4.87
N GLY A 170 25.78 22.50 -3.64
CA GLY A 170 24.98 22.79 -2.43
C GLY A 170 24.07 21.64 -2.00
N LYS A 171 24.20 20.47 -2.62
CA LYS A 171 23.55 19.23 -2.23
C LYS A 171 24.50 18.36 -1.40
N THR A 172 23.94 17.48 -0.58
CA THR A 172 24.74 16.57 0.23
C THR A 172 25.17 15.34 -0.58
N LYS A 173 26.21 14.67 -0.08
CA LYS A 173 26.68 13.43 -0.69
C LYS A 173 25.64 12.31 -0.56
N GLU A 174 24.93 12.28 0.55
CA GLU A 174 23.87 11.33 0.85
C GLU A 174 22.72 11.46 -0.15
N GLU A 175 22.31 12.69 -0.50
CA GLU A 175 21.30 12.94 -1.51
C GLU A 175 21.71 12.40 -2.90
N ALA A 176 22.98 12.60 -3.28
CA ALA A 176 23.50 12.06 -4.54
C ALA A 176 23.55 10.52 -4.53
N ILE A 177 24.03 9.91 -3.43
CA ILE A 177 24.06 8.44 -3.26
C ILE A 177 22.65 7.86 -3.34
N MET A 178 21.67 8.47 -2.68
CA MET A 178 20.28 8.04 -2.73
C MET A 178 19.78 7.93 -4.17
N LEU A 179 19.97 8.96 -5.00
CA LEU A 179 19.57 8.95 -6.41
C LEU A 179 20.29 7.88 -7.23
N LEU A 180 21.60 7.71 -7.03
CA LEU A 180 22.38 6.68 -7.70
C LEU A 180 21.92 5.28 -7.32
N ASN A 181 21.63 5.04 -6.05
CA ASN A 181 21.12 3.77 -5.55
C ASN A 181 19.72 3.45 -6.11
N HIS A 182 18.82 4.42 -6.17
CA HIS A 182 17.51 4.25 -6.80
C HIS A 182 17.63 3.84 -8.28
N LYS A 183 18.54 4.50 -9.02
CA LYS A 183 18.79 4.13 -10.42
C LYS A 183 19.38 2.74 -10.54
N GLU A 184 20.36 2.39 -9.69
CA GLU A 184 20.99 1.06 -9.66
C GLU A 184 19.95 -0.05 -9.37
N ALA A 185 19.03 0.21 -8.42
CA ALA A 185 17.95 -0.73 -8.10
C ALA A 185 16.97 -0.92 -9.27
N LEU A 186 16.60 0.17 -9.95
CA LEU A 186 15.73 0.10 -11.13
C LEU A 186 16.42 -0.65 -12.29
N ASP A 187 17.68 -0.37 -12.56
CA ASP A 187 18.46 -1.07 -13.58
C ASP A 187 18.55 -2.57 -13.25
N PHE A 188 18.83 -2.92 -11.98
CA PHE A 188 18.85 -4.31 -11.55
C PHE A 188 17.52 -5.03 -11.83
N ILE A 189 16.38 -4.38 -11.57
CA ILE A 189 15.06 -4.97 -11.83
C ILE A 189 14.81 -5.13 -13.32
N LEU A 190 15.18 -4.16 -14.14
CA LEU A 190 14.98 -4.18 -15.59
C LEU A 190 15.88 -5.21 -16.28
N ASP A 191 17.12 -5.33 -15.82
CA ASP A 191 18.09 -6.30 -16.37
C ASP A 191 17.83 -7.74 -15.92
N ASN A 192 17.04 -7.93 -14.85
CA ASN A 192 16.73 -9.24 -14.29
C ASN A 192 15.19 -9.47 -14.18
N PRO A 193 14.44 -9.49 -15.28
CA PRO A 193 12.96 -9.52 -15.27
C PRO A 193 12.38 -10.75 -14.55
N ASP A 194 13.09 -11.88 -14.53
CA ASP A 194 12.66 -13.10 -13.86
C ASP A 194 12.98 -13.12 -12.36
N TYR A 195 13.80 -12.17 -11.88
CA TYR A 195 14.23 -12.16 -10.48
C TYR A 195 13.09 -12.06 -9.50
N LEU A 196 12.11 -11.18 -9.79
CA LEU A 196 10.93 -10.95 -8.95
C LEU A 196 9.73 -11.82 -9.32
N GLN A 197 9.84 -12.75 -10.28
CA GLN A 197 8.74 -13.63 -10.70
C GLN A 197 8.13 -14.40 -9.52
N TYR A 198 8.97 -14.78 -8.55
CA TYR A 198 8.57 -15.32 -7.27
C TYR A 198 9.17 -14.45 -6.16
N LEU A 199 8.32 -13.70 -5.45
CA LEU A 199 8.74 -12.77 -4.40
C LEU A 199 9.10 -13.54 -3.12
N SER A 200 10.16 -13.11 -2.43
CA SER A 200 10.57 -13.62 -1.12
C SER A 200 11.23 -12.50 -0.31
N ILE A 201 11.29 -12.66 1.00
CA ILE A 201 11.97 -11.71 1.90
C ILE A 201 13.40 -11.45 1.42
N ARG A 202 14.15 -12.50 1.10
CA ARG A 202 15.53 -12.38 0.63
C ARG A 202 15.65 -11.48 -0.60
N LYS A 203 14.76 -11.62 -1.58
CA LYS A 203 14.77 -10.81 -2.80
C LYS A 203 14.40 -9.35 -2.53
N ILE A 204 13.51 -9.10 -1.56
CA ILE A 204 13.20 -7.75 -1.08
C ILE A 204 14.43 -7.16 -0.39
N GLU A 205 15.09 -7.90 0.51
CA GLU A 205 16.32 -7.47 1.18
C GLU A 205 17.46 -7.23 0.20
N ASP A 206 17.56 -7.99 -0.88
CA ASP A 206 18.59 -7.80 -1.92
C ASP A 206 18.39 -6.46 -2.65
N ILE A 207 17.15 -6.12 -3.03
CA ILE A 207 16.82 -4.79 -3.61
C ILE A 207 17.01 -3.68 -2.59
N HIS A 208 16.52 -3.88 -1.36
CA HIS A 208 16.71 -2.92 -0.27
C HIS A 208 18.20 -2.64 -0.03
N SER A 209 19.07 -3.66 -0.09
CA SER A 209 20.52 -3.48 0.08
C SER A 209 21.17 -2.62 -1.00
N ILE A 210 20.60 -2.59 -2.22
CA ILE A 210 21.03 -1.66 -3.27
C ILE A 210 20.61 -0.24 -2.90
N LEU A 211 19.36 -0.06 -2.48
CA LEU A 211 18.79 1.25 -2.14
C LEU A 211 19.53 1.94 -0.99
N ILE A 212 19.98 1.19 0.02
CA ILE A 212 20.63 1.74 1.23
C ILE A 212 22.16 1.71 1.19
N LYS A 213 22.76 1.30 0.08
CA LYS A 213 24.21 1.22 -0.09
C LYS A 213 24.87 2.56 0.23
N GLU A 214 25.87 2.56 1.12
CA GLU A 214 26.61 3.75 1.57
C GLU A 214 25.80 4.83 2.34
N LEU A 215 24.53 4.53 2.71
CA LEU A 215 23.68 5.45 3.49
C LEU A 215 23.73 5.17 5.02
N GLY A 216 24.50 4.20 5.47
CA GLY A 216 24.63 3.89 6.91
C GLY A 216 23.42 3.18 7.53
N VAL A 217 22.50 2.69 6.71
CA VAL A 217 21.29 1.97 7.14
C VAL A 217 21.55 0.45 7.20
N GLU A 218 20.97 -0.23 8.19
CA GLU A 218 21.11 -1.69 8.33
C GLU A 218 20.32 -2.46 7.25
N ARG A 219 20.93 -3.52 6.74
CA ARG A 219 20.40 -4.32 5.61
C ARG A 219 19.16 -5.15 5.96
N HIS A 220 18.94 -5.48 7.22
CA HIS A 220 18.00 -6.52 7.65
C HIS A 220 16.66 -5.97 8.15
N ILE A 221 15.67 -6.88 8.27
CA ILE A 221 14.43 -6.58 8.99
C ILE A 221 14.79 -5.99 10.36
N ARG A 222 14.21 -4.84 10.68
CA ARG A 222 14.50 -4.13 11.92
C ARG A 222 14.18 -4.97 13.15
N SER A 223 15.01 -4.85 14.16
CA SER A 223 14.84 -5.43 15.49
C SER A 223 14.48 -4.39 16.55
N ARG A 224 14.42 -3.11 16.20
CA ARG A 224 14.13 -1.99 17.11
C ARG A 224 12.68 -1.54 16.98
N ARG A 225 12.15 -1.00 18.07
CA ARG A 225 10.86 -0.30 18.06
C ARG A 225 10.99 0.99 17.27
N VAL A 226 10.00 1.27 16.45
CA VAL A 226 9.85 2.55 15.75
C VAL A 226 8.48 3.14 16.05
N GLY A 227 8.38 4.46 15.98
CA GLY A 227 7.12 5.19 16.05
C GLY A 227 6.90 5.96 14.76
N ILE A 228 5.66 6.16 14.37
CA ILE A 228 5.30 6.98 13.23
C ILE A 228 4.84 8.35 13.75
N THR A 229 5.51 9.40 13.33
CA THR A 229 5.16 10.77 13.72
C THR A 229 3.77 11.14 13.18
N GLY A 230 2.93 11.77 14.01
CA GLY A 230 1.60 12.23 13.61
C GLY A 230 0.51 11.15 13.60
N THR A 231 0.76 10.01 14.24
CA THR A 231 -0.25 8.97 14.45
C THR A 231 -0.07 8.29 15.81
N ASN A 232 -1.16 7.76 16.35
CA ASN A 232 -1.17 6.91 17.54
C ASN A 232 -1.08 5.41 17.19
N TYR A 233 -0.91 5.07 15.91
CA TYR A 233 -0.70 3.69 15.46
C TYR A 233 0.62 3.15 15.99
N ARG A 234 0.61 1.88 16.43
CA ARG A 234 1.79 1.17 16.94
C ARG A 234 2.19 0.09 15.95
N PRO A 235 3.28 0.29 15.20
CA PRO A 235 3.84 -0.73 14.32
C PRO A 235 4.26 -1.99 15.08
N LEU A 236 4.41 -3.09 14.35
CA LEU A 236 5.00 -4.31 14.90
C LEU A 236 6.43 -4.01 15.39
N ASP A 237 6.75 -4.44 16.61
CA ASP A 237 8.05 -4.24 17.23
C ASP A 237 8.83 -5.54 17.48
N ASN A 238 8.25 -6.67 17.09
CA ASN A 238 8.84 -7.99 17.23
C ASN A 238 9.31 -8.52 15.87
N GLU A 239 10.62 -8.76 15.74
CA GLU A 239 11.24 -9.24 14.50
C GLU A 239 10.56 -10.50 13.92
N TYR A 240 10.14 -11.43 14.78
CA TYR A 240 9.45 -12.66 14.35
C TYR A 240 8.09 -12.35 13.73
N GLN A 241 7.30 -11.47 14.34
CA GLN A 241 6.00 -11.06 13.81
C GLN A 241 6.16 -10.25 12.52
N ILE A 242 7.19 -9.41 12.41
CA ILE A 242 7.50 -8.67 11.19
C ILE A 242 7.86 -9.66 10.08
N ARG A 243 8.70 -10.64 10.38
CA ARG A 243 9.10 -11.68 9.42
C ARG A 243 7.91 -12.51 8.94
N GLU A 244 7.11 -13.03 9.87
CA GLU A 244 5.90 -13.80 9.57
C GLU A 244 4.97 -13.04 8.64
N ALA A 245 4.65 -11.81 9.00
CA ALA A 245 3.78 -10.99 8.18
C ALA A 245 4.42 -10.57 6.83
N MET A 246 5.77 -10.53 6.68
CA MET A 246 6.46 -10.38 5.38
C MET A 246 6.36 -11.67 4.55
N GLU A 247 6.46 -12.83 5.17
CA GLU A 247 6.26 -14.13 4.52
C GLU A 247 4.84 -14.25 3.98
N ASP A 248 3.84 -13.90 4.81
CA ASP A 248 2.42 -13.87 4.42
C ASP A 248 2.19 -12.91 3.24
N THR A 249 2.82 -11.73 3.27
CA THR A 249 2.77 -10.76 2.17
C THR A 249 3.33 -11.35 0.87
N CYS A 250 4.52 -11.95 0.94
CA CYS A 250 5.13 -12.59 -0.23
C CYS A 250 4.26 -13.73 -0.76
N GLN A 251 3.72 -14.55 0.12
CA GLN A 251 2.85 -15.67 -0.25
C GLN A 251 1.55 -15.17 -0.89
N LEU A 252 0.91 -14.15 -0.33
CA LEU A 252 -0.31 -13.55 -0.89
C LEU A 252 -0.05 -13.02 -2.31
N ILE A 253 1.03 -12.27 -2.52
CA ILE A 253 1.39 -11.70 -3.82
C ILE A 253 1.68 -12.81 -4.82
N ASN A 254 2.45 -13.82 -4.43
CA ASN A 254 2.80 -14.94 -5.31
C ASN A 254 1.57 -15.74 -5.75
N ASN A 255 0.56 -15.88 -4.89
CA ASN A 255 -0.66 -16.64 -5.16
C ASN A 255 -1.68 -15.89 -6.05
N LYS A 256 -1.53 -14.57 -6.25
CA LYS A 256 -2.41 -13.85 -7.20
C LYS A 256 -2.02 -14.19 -8.64
N GLU A 257 -3.01 -14.34 -9.52
CA GLU A 257 -2.79 -14.60 -10.95
C GLU A 257 -2.55 -13.30 -11.73
N SER A 258 -3.33 -12.27 -11.42
CA SER A 258 -3.26 -10.98 -12.09
C SER A 258 -2.00 -10.20 -11.72
N ILE A 259 -1.27 -9.73 -12.73
CA ILE A 259 -0.09 -8.86 -12.54
C ILE A 259 -0.46 -7.53 -11.88
N PHE A 260 -1.67 -7.02 -12.13
CA PHE A 260 -2.16 -5.78 -11.52
C PHE A 260 -2.38 -5.96 -10.03
N ASP A 261 -2.95 -7.11 -9.61
CA ASP A 261 -3.14 -7.43 -8.21
C ASP A 261 -1.80 -7.59 -7.50
N LYS A 262 -0.85 -8.28 -8.13
CA LYS A 262 0.53 -8.43 -7.60
C LYS A 262 1.19 -7.06 -7.40
N ALA A 263 1.14 -6.20 -8.42
CA ALA A 263 1.76 -4.88 -8.35
C ALA A 263 1.10 -3.99 -7.30
N PHE A 264 -0.23 -3.97 -7.25
CA PHE A 264 -0.98 -3.19 -6.27
C PHE A 264 -0.73 -3.66 -4.84
N LEU A 265 -0.80 -4.97 -4.59
CA LEU A 265 -0.54 -5.53 -3.27
C LEU A 265 0.92 -5.32 -2.84
N ALA A 266 1.88 -5.44 -3.76
CA ALA A 266 3.27 -5.13 -3.46
C ALA A 266 3.43 -3.67 -3.06
N LEU A 267 2.88 -2.73 -3.84
CA LEU A 267 2.92 -1.30 -3.53
C LEU A 267 2.33 -1.00 -2.15
N VAL A 268 1.11 -1.46 -1.88
CA VAL A 268 0.40 -1.12 -0.64
C VAL A 268 1.01 -1.81 0.57
N LEU A 269 1.32 -3.11 0.48
CA LEU A 269 1.77 -3.88 1.63
C LEU A 269 3.23 -3.65 1.98
N LEU A 270 4.10 -3.39 1.00
CA LEU A 270 5.48 -3.01 1.28
C LEU A 270 5.54 -1.58 1.84
N SER A 271 4.77 -0.63 1.30
CA SER A 271 4.66 0.72 1.85
C SER A 271 4.07 0.75 3.26
N TYR A 272 3.01 -0.03 3.52
CA TYR A 272 2.41 -0.16 4.86
C TYR A 272 3.41 -0.56 5.95
N ARG A 273 4.55 -1.12 5.56
CA ARG A 273 5.64 -1.54 6.44
C ARG A 273 6.88 -0.65 6.37
N SER A 274 7.12 0.03 5.25
CA SER A 274 8.30 0.87 5.04
C SER A 274 8.15 2.28 5.62
N GLU A 275 6.93 2.74 5.92
CA GLU A 275 6.71 4.02 6.63
C GLU A 275 7.41 4.07 7.99
N GLU A 276 7.97 2.96 8.42
CA GLU A 276 8.78 2.82 9.60
C GLU A 276 10.22 3.34 9.42
N HIS A 277 10.66 3.66 8.20
CA HIS A 277 12.02 4.16 7.90
C HIS A 277 12.09 5.68 7.71
N THR A 278 10.97 6.37 7.45
CA THR A 278 10.96 7.81 7.15
C THR A 278 11.22 8.73 8.35
N SER A 279 11.38 8.21 9.54
CA SER A 279 11.65 9.01 10.75
C SER A 279 13.12 9.07 11.16
N GLU A 280 14.05 8.49 10.40
CA GLU A 280 15.49 8.47 10.76
C GLU A 280 16.43 9.03 9.68
N LEU A 281 15.91 9.68 8.61
CA LEU A 281 16.74 10.42 7.66
C LEU A 281 16.61 11.93 7.85
#